data_c86a44f5304faadbcb72aab37970e4e3
#
_entry.id   c86a44f5304faadbcb72aab37970e4e3
#
_cell.length_a   1.000
_cell.length_b   1.000
_cell.length_c   1.000
_cell.angle_alpha   90.00
_cell.angle_beta   90.00
_cell.angle_gamma   90.00
#
_symmetry.space_group_name_H-M   'P 1'
#
loop_
_entity.id
_entity.type
_entity.pdbx_description
1 polymer ?
#
loop_
_entity_poly.entity_id
_entity_poly.type
_entity_poly.pdbx_seq_one_letter_code
_entity_poly.pdbx_strand_id
1 'polypeptide(L)'
;LPREGMEFAVSRTGTTLVTLHGGSDTTACDDATSTLADTLETLAAEGTITDWDVTDADVYEHPTAPFDPYTIALEFSVTVTTEADDEREAAERGASAIDDALTTADVASVAYTTSPAASAT
;
A
#
# COMPACT_ATOMS: atom_id res chain seq x y z
N LEU A 1 -34.76 13.65 -9.70
CA LEU A 1 -33.34 13.96 -9.79
C LEU A 1 -32.52 12.69 -9.67
N PRO A 2 -31.53 12.50 -10.50
CA PRO A 2 -30.62 11.40 -10.29
C PRO A 2 -29.95 11.55 -8.92
N ARG A 3 -29.93 10.47 -8.18
CA ARG A 3 -29.24 10.46 -6.92
C ARG A 3 -27.75 10.38 -7.18
N GLU A 4 -27.02 11.33 -6.66
CA GLU A 4 -25.56 11.25 -6.70
C GLU A 4 -25.10 10.40 -5.52
N GLY A 5 -24.13 9.54 -5.78
CA GLY A 5 -23.46 8.80 -4.72
C GLY A 5 -22.73 9.73 -3.77
N MET A 6 -22.54 9.29 -2.56
CA MET A 6 -21.73 10.01 -1.58
C MET A 6 -20.25 9.70 -1.82
N GLU A 7 -19.42 10.68 -1.54
CA GLU A 7 -17.97 10.47 -1.60
C GLU A 7 -17.47 9.89 -0.28
N PHE A 8 -16.66 8.87 -0.37
CA PHE A 8 -16.06 8.20 0.78
C PHE A 8 -14.54 8.12 0.61
N ALA A 9 -13.83 8.28 1.70
CA ALA A 9 -12.42 7.93 1.79
C ALA A 9 -12.33 6.50 2.31
N VAL A 10 -11.63 5.64 1.59
CA VAL A 10 -11.45 4.24 1.97
C VAL A 10 -9.97 3.97 2.21
N SER A 11 -9.65 3.54 3.41
CA SER A 11 -8.28 3.25 3.82
C SER A 11 -8.09 1.77 4.10
N ARG A 12 -6.92 1.27 3.80
CA ARG A 12 -6.55 -0.10 4.11
C ARG A 12 -5.07 -0.17 4.47
N THR A 13 -4.76 -0.99 5.47
CA THR A 13 -3.38 -1.25 5.89
C THR A 13 -2.99 -2.65 5.45
N GLY A 14 -1.76 -2.78 5.00
CA GLY A 14 -1.23 -4.06 4.57
C GLY A 14 0.27 -4.12 4.72
N THR A 15 0.83 -5.27 4.36
CA THR A 15 2.26 -5.50 4.32
C THR A 15 2.68 -5.97 2.95
N THR A 16 3.92 -5.67 2.58
CA THR A 16 4.54 -6.17 1.36
C THR A 16 5.96 -6.60 1.65
N LEU A 17 6.50 -7.47 0.81
CA LEU A 17 7.89 -7.91 0.91
C LEU A 17 8.69 -7.33 -0.25
N VAL A 18 9.82 -6.73 0.06
CA VAL A 18 10.76 -6.19 -0.92
C VAL A 18 12.09 -6.93 -0.77
N THR A 19 12.59 -7.44 -1.88
CA THR A 19 13.88 -8.15 -1.91
C THR A 19 14.92 -7.24 -2.55
N LEU A 20 16.03 -7.02 -1.85
CA LEU A 20 17.10 -6.14 -2.33
C LEU A 20 18.45 -6.50 -1.70
N HIS A 21 19.52 -6.06 -2.33
CA HIS A 21 20.85 -6.17 -1.78
C HIS A 21 21.20 -4.91 -0.99
N GLY A 22 21.59 -5.08 0.27
CA GLY A 22 21.95 -3.97 1.13
C GLY A 22 23.26 -4.24 1.87
N GLY A 23 23.93 -3.19 2.31
CA GLY A 23 25.18 -3.32 3.09
C GLY A 23 24.95 -3.58 4.56
N SER A 24 23.74 -3.34 5.07
CA SER A 24 23.36 -3.54 6.46
C SER A 24 21.83 -3.60 6.56
N ASP A 25 21.32 -4.03 7.71
CA ASP A 25 19.89 -4.08 7.99
C ASP A 25 19.26 -2.69 7.84
N THR A 26 19.89 -1.68 8.39
CA THR A 26 19.40 -0.29 8.33
C THR A 26 19.32 0.19 6.88
N THR A 27 20.37 -0.01 6.11
CA THR A 27 20.41 0.39 4.70
C THR A 27 19.36 -0.35 3.89
N ALA A 28 19.20 -1.65 4.10
CA ALA A 28 18.20 -2.46 3.41
C ALA A 28 16.79 -1.96 3.73
N CYS A 29 16.49 -1.69 5.00
CA CYS A 29 15.17 -1.17 5.41
C CYS A 29 14.91 0.22 4.80
N ASP A 30 15.90 1.11 4.81
CA ASP A 30 15.77 2.45 4.24
C ASP A 30 15.54 2.40 2.73
N ASP A 31 16.28 1.56 2.02
CA ASP A 31 16.15 1.41 0.58
C ASP A 31 14.78 0.81 0.20
N ALA A 32 14.32 -0.19 0.94
CA ALA A 32 13.01 -0.79 0.73
C ALA A 32 11.89 0.24 0.97
N THR A 33 11.99 1.00 2.05
CA THR A 33 11.03 2.06 2.38
C THR A 33 10.98 3.11 1.27
N SER A 34 12.14 3.56 0.78
CA SER A 34 12.21 4.54 -0.30
C SER A 34 11.60 3.99 -1.60
N THR A 35 11.85 2.73 -1.92
CA THR A 35 11.30 2.09 -3.12
C THR A 35 9.78 2.06 -3.07
N LEU A 36 9.20 1.64 -1.95
CA LEU A 36 7.74 1.61 -1.80
C LEU A 36 7.16 3.02 -1.78
N ALA A 37 7.79 3.94 -1.05
CA ALA A 37 7.34 5.34 -0.97
C ALA A 37 7.30 5.99 -2.36
N ASP A 38 8.32 5.78 -3.18
CA ASP A 38 8.36 6.31 -4.55
C ASP A 38 7.22 5.74 -5.40
N THR A 39 6.93 4.46 -5.26
CA THR A 39 5.83 3.80 -5.97
C THR A 39 4.48 4.39 -5.55
N LEU A 40 4.25 4.53 -4.25
CA LEU A 40 3.00 5.09 -3.73
C LEU A 40 2.85 6.57 -4.09
N GLU A 41 3.94 7.33 -4.05
CA GLU A 41 3.93 8.74 -4.47
C GLU A 41 3.56 8.89 -5.94
N THR A 42 4.07 8.01 -6.80
CA THR A 42 3.71 8.00 -8.21
C THR A 42 2.21 7.73 -8.41
N LEU A 43 1.66 6.76 -7.67
CA LEU A 43 0.22 6.48 -7.70
C LEU A 43 -0.60 7.67 -7.24
N ALA A 44 -0.15 8.38 -6.20
CA ALA A 44 -0.81 9.58 -5.70
C ALA A 44 -0.75 10.72 -6.73
N ALA A 45 0.39 10.90 -7.38
CA ALA A 45 0.57 11.92 -8.41
C ALA A 45 -0.31 11.67 -9.64
N GLU A 46 -0.56 10.40 -9.97
CA GLU A 46 -1.45 10.01 -11.06
C GLU A 46 -2.94 10.11 -10.68
N GLY A 47 -3.25 10.34 -9.41
CA GLY A 47 -4.61 10.37 -8.92
C GLY A 47 -5.22 9.00 -8.66
N THR A 48 -4.44 7.93 -8.72
CA THR A 48 -4.91 6.57 -8.49
C THR A 48 -5.22 6.32 -7.01
N ILE A 49 -4.45 6.93 -6.12
CA ILE A 49 -4.70 6.94 -4.68
C ILE A 49 -4.71 8.39 -4.19
N THR A 50 -5.35 8.63 -3.03
CA THR A 50 -5.47 9.99 -2.47
C THR A 50 -4.41 10.27 -1.42
N ASP A 51 -4.03 9.25 -0.66
CA ASP A 51 -3.07 9.38 0.43
C ASP A 51 -2.39 8.04 0.67
N TRP A 52 -1.23 8.09 1.31
CA TRP A 52 -0.47 6.90 1.64
C TRP A 52 0.51 7.17 2.77
N ASP A 53 0.95 6.10 3.44
CA ASP A 53 2.02 6.16 4.44
C ASP A 53 2.73 4.81 4.51
N VAL A 54 4.02 4.83 4.80
CA VAL A 54 4.80 3.64 5.13
C VAL A 54 5.12 3.74 6.61
N THR A 55 4.55 2.85 7.40
CA THR A 55 4.54 2.96 8.85
C THR A 55 5.60 2.15 9.55
N ASP A 56 6.12 1.11 8.92
CA ASP A 56 7.13 0.25 9.53
C ASP A 56 7.93 -0.51 8.47
N ALA A 57 9.15 -0.89 8.83
CA ALA A 57 10.04 -1.68 7.99
C ALA A 57 10.89 -2.58 8.87
N ASP A 58 10.84 -3.90 8.60
CA ASP A 58 11.59 -4.89 9.36
C ASP A 58 12.25 -5.89 8.42
N VAL A 59 13.38 -6.42 8.83
CA VAL A 59 14.02 -7.51 8.10
C VAL A 59 13.23 -8.78 8.29
N TYR A 60 12.66 -9.28 7.21
CA TYR A 60 11.91 -10.53 7.19
C TYR A 60 12.84 -11.74 7.06
N GLU A 61 13.81 -11.66 6.14
CA GLU A 61 14.85 -12.66 5.98
C GLU A 61 16.21 -11.98 5.82
N HIS A 62 17.18 -12.43 6.62
CA HIS A 62 18.57 -12.01 6.48
C HIS A 62 19.27 -12.83 5.38
N PRO A 63 20.29 -12.27 4.72
CA PRO A 63 21.12 -13.04 3.81
C PRO A 63 21.79 -14.19 4.54
N THR A 64 21.75 -15.39 3.95
CA THR A 64 22.39 -16.56 4.50
C THR A 64 23.73 -16.88 3.84
N ALA A 65 24.02 -16.23 2.73
CA ALA A 65 25.28 -16.36 2.00
C ALA A 65 25.72 -14.97 1.51
N PRO A 66 27.03 -14.78 1.13
CA PRO A 66 27.58 -13.47 0.82
C PRO A 66 26.87 -12.66 -0.27
N PHE A 67 26.11 -13.25 -1.14
CA PHE A 67 25.43 -12.53 -2.22
C PHE A 67 23.91 -12.68 -2.16
N ASP A 68 23.40 -13.20 -1.07
CA ASP A 68 21.96 -13.33 -0.90
C ASP A 68 21.34 -11.95 -0.60
N PRO A 69 20.13 -11.70 -1.10
CA PRO A 69 19.43 -10.44 -0.80
C PRO A 69 18.80 -10.45 0.59
N TYR A 70 18.53 -9.26 1.10
CA TYR A 70 17.61 -9.06 2.21
C TYR A 70 16.18 -9.14 1.70
N THR A 71 15.29 -9.71 2.50
CA THR A 71 13.85 -9.54 2.31
C THR A 71 13.33 -8.66 3.42
N ILE A 72 12.75 -7.54 3.04
CA ILE A 72 12.24 -6.53 3.98
C ILE A 72 10.72 -6.54 3.96
N ALA A 73 10.11 -6.66 5.14
CA ALA A 73 8.67 -6.53 5.31
C ALA A 73 8.35 -5.07 5.61
N LEU A 74 7.49 -4.48 4.80
CA LEU A 74 7.04 -3.11 4.96
C LEU A 74 5.57 -3.08 5.31
N GLU A 75 5.20 -2.30 6.33
CA GLU A 75 3.82 -2.01 6.66
C GLU A 75 3.45 -0.66 6.06
N PHE A 76 2.33 -0.62 5.38
CA PHE A 76 1.87 0.60 4.72
C PHE A 76 0.36 0.76 4.83
N SER A 77 -0.09 1.99 4.66
CA SER A 77 -1.51 2.30 4.52
C SER A 77 -1.74 3.10 3.24
N VAL A 78 -2.88 2.89 2.62
CA VAL A 78 -3.28 3.55 1.38
C VAL A 78 -4.73 3.98 1.52
N THR A 79 -5.03 5.17 1.04
CA THR A 79 -6.37 5.74 1.02
C THR A 79 -6.76 6.07 -0.40
N VAL A 80 -7.97 5.71 -0.78
CA VAL A 80 -8.57 6.11 -2.06
C VAL A 80 -9.90 6.81 -1.79
N THR A 81 -10.32 7.63 -2.73
CA THR A 81 -11.63 8.27 -2.69
C THR A 81 -12.52 7.61 -3.72
N THR A 82 -13.72 7.24 -3.34
CA THR A 82 -14.69 6.60 -4.22
C THR A 82 -16.10 7.11 -3.95
N GLU A 83 -16.96 7.03 -4.94
CA GLU A 83 -18.38 7.33 -4.79
C GLU A 83 -19.16 6.04 -4.60
N ALA A 84 -20.08 6.05 -3.66
CA ALA A 84 -20.93 4.91 -3.37
C ALA A 84 -22.22 5.36 -2.70
N ASP A 85 -23.20 4.48 -2.65
CA ASP A 85 -24.48 4.77 -2.01
C ASP A 85 -24.42 4.61 -0.48
N ASP A 86 -23.53 3.76 0.02
CA ASP A 86 -23.36 3.51 1.45
C ASP A 86 -21.92 3.10 1.77
N GLU A 87 -21.60 3.00 3.06
CA GLU A 87 -20.24 2.63 3.51
C GLU A 87 -19.81 1.25 3.05
N ARG A 88 -20.72 0.30 3.01
CA ARG A 88 -20.42 -1.07 2.60
C ARG A 88 -19.99 -1.12 1.14
N GLU A 89 -20.73 -0.47 0.27
CA GLU A 89 -20.39 -0.36 -1.14
C GLU A 89 -19.08 0.40 -1.34
N ALA A 90 -18.90 1.48 -0.58
CA ALA A 90 -17.65 2.25 -0.61
C ALA A 90 -16.46 1.38 -0.22
N ALA A 91 -16.57 0.61 0.85
CA ALA A 91 -15.51 -0.28 1.31
C ALA A 91 -15.15 -1.31 0.23
N GLU A 92 -16.12 -1.90 -0.42
CA GLU A 92 -15.89 -2.87 -1.50
C GLU A 92 -15.20 -2.24 -2.71
N ARG A 93 -15.69 -1.09 -3.15
CA ARG A 93 -15.12 -0.35 -4.28
C ARG A 93 -13.72 0.15 -3.97
N GLY A 94 -13.52 0.69 -2.79
CA GLY A 94 -12.23 1.19 -2.35
C GLY A 94 -11.20 0.07 -2.23
N ALA A 95 -11.57 -1.06 -1.66
CA ALA A 95 -10.69 -2.22 -1.55
C ALA A 95 -10.26 -2.72 -2.93
N SER A 96 -11.19 -2.78 -3.89
CA SER A 96 -10.89 -3.17 -5.26
C SER A 96 -9.94 -2.17 -5.93
N ALA A 97 -10.18 -0.87 -5.75
CA ALA A 97 -9.34 0.18 -6.31
C ALA A 97 -7.92 0.13 -5.73
N ILE A 98 -7.79 -0.10 -4.43
CA ILE A 98 -6.49 -0.24 -3.77
C ILE A 98 -5.73 -1.45 -4.32
N ASP A 99 -6.40 -2.60 -4.40
CA ASP A 99 -5.79 -3.82 -4.92
C ASP A 99 -5.34 -3.67 -6.37
N ASP A 100 -6.18 -3.08 -7.21
CA ASP A 100 -5.84 -2.81 -8.61
C ASP A 100 -4.67 -1.85 -8.74
N ALA A 101 -4.62 -0.80 -7.92
CA ALA A 101 -3.53 0.17 -7.93
C ALA A 101 -2.20 -0.49 -7.56
N LEU A 102 -2.18 -1.29 -6.50
CA LEU A 102 -0.97 -1.98 -6.05
C LEU A 102 -0.53 -3.04 -7.06
N THR A 103 -1.45 -3.77 -7.64
CA THR A 103 -1.16 -4.78 -8.67
C THR A 103 -0.57 -4.12 -9.93
N THR A 104 -1.16 -3.01 -10.37
CA THR A 104 -0.66 -2.26 -11.52
C THR A 104 0.73 -1.69 -11.29
N ALA A 105 1.03 -1.31 -10.05
CA ALA A 105 2.33 -0.78 -9.67
C ALA A 105 3.37 -1.86 -9.35
N ASP A 106 3.05 -3.13 -9.55
CA ASP A 106 3.92 -4.28 -9.27
C ASP A 106 4.34 -4.41 -7.81
N VAL A 107 3.49 -3.98 -6.90
CA VAL A 107 3.73 -4.19 -5.46
C VAL A 107 3.48 -5.67 -5.16
N ALA A 108 4.52 -6.38 -4.81
CA ALA A 108 4.49 -7.84 -4.67
C ALA A 108 4.08 -8.29 -3.27
N SER A 109 3.54 -9.51 -3.19
CA SER A 109 3.28 -10.20 -1.91
C SER A 109 2.47 -9.37 -0.91
N VAL A 110 1.48 -8.62 -1.40
CA VAL A 110 0.64 -7.80 -0.53
C VAL A 110 -0.27 -8.67 0.31
N ALA A 111 -0.23 -8.45 1.62
CA ALA A 111 -1.12 -9.09 2.58
C ALA A 111 -1.81 -7.98 3.39
N TYR A 112 -3.11 -7.87 3.27
CA TYR A 112 -3.86 -6.85 4.00
C TYR A 112 -4.06 -7.28 5.45
N THR A 113 -3.76 -6.38 6.37
CA THR A 113 -3.84 -6.62 7.82
C THR A 113 -5.12 -6.07 8.44
N THR A 114 -5.84 -5.23 7.71
CA THR A 114 -7.10 -4.65 8.14
C THR A 114 -8.18 -4.82 7.07
N SER A 115 -9.42 -4.78 7.49
CA SER A 115 -10.55 -4.65 6.57
C SER A 115 -10.59 -3.23 6.02
N PRO A 116 -11.11 -3.02 4.79
CA PRO A 116 -11.24 -1.67 4.26
C PRO A 116 -12.15 -0.84 5.17
N ALA A 117 -11.70 0.37 5.50
CA ALA A 117 -12.43 1.30 6.35
C ALA A 117 -12.90 2.49 5.52
N ALA A 118 -14.19 2.63 5.37
CA ALA A 118 -14.82 3.71 4.61
C ALA A 118 -15.34 4.79 5.56
N SER A 119 -15.04 6.04 5.22
CA SER A 119 -15.54 7.20 5.96
C SER A 119 -16.11 8.22 4.96
N ALA A 120 -17.29 8.74 5.23
CA ALA A 120 -17.87 9.78 4.40
C ALA A 120 -17.01 11.05 4.47
N THR A 121 -16.78 11.67 3.33
CA THR A 121 -15.98 12.89 3.25
C THR A 121 -16.86 14.14 3.30
#